data_d350b57ab74440d9c12615b67408288f
#
_entry.id   d350b57ab74440d9c12615b67408288f
#
_cell.length_a   1.000
_cell.length_b   1.000
_cell.length_c   1.000
_cell.angle_alpha   90.00
_cell.angle_beta   90.00
_cell.angle_gamma   90.00
#
_symmetry.space_group_name_H-M   'P 1'
#
loop_
_entity.id
_entity.type
_entity.pdbx_description
1 polymer ?
#
loop_
_entity_poly.entity_id
_entity_poly.type
_entity_poly.pdbx_seq_one_letter_code
_entity_poly.pdbx_strand_id
1 'polypeptide(L)'
;QFKDTSTAANLFALKEFGNIYTRIMNPTNDALEKRLAAIEGGLACVSVGSGQAASTFSITNVCQSGDNFISSTDLYGGTVNLFTHTLKKLGIEVRYADPSDPKNFEKLIDKKTRCIYAETLPNPYLRVFPIKEVSDIGRKHNVPLIMDNTAAPIICKPIEHGAAVVIHSLTKFIGGHGTVIGGCLVDGGNF
;
A
#
# COMPACT_ATOMS: atom_id res chain seq x y z
N GLN A 1 -27.98 10.27 6.30
CA GLN A 1 -28.99 11.09 6.99
C GLN A 1 -29.07 10.67 8.44
N PHE A 2 -28.93 11.63 9.40
CA PHE A 2 -29.09 11.36 10.83
C PHE A 2 -30.57 11.33 11.20
N LYS A 3 -30.93 10.55 12.24
CA LYS A 3 -32.31 10.47 12.73
C LYS A 3 -32.77 11.81 13.33
N ASP A 4 -31.89 12.43 14.09
CA ASP A 4 -32.11 13.69 14.77
C ASP A 4 -30.78 14.40 15.09
N THR A 5 -30.87 15.62 15.60
CA THR A 5 -29.71 16.45 15.95
C THR A 5 -28.89 15.89 17.11
N SER A 6 -29.56 15.23 18.06
CA SER A 6 -28.88 14.61 19.24
C SER A 6 -28.00 13.44 18.80
N THR A 7 -28.52 12.56 17.95
CA THR A 7 -27.75 11.46 17.35
C THR A 7 -26.56 12.00 16.58
N ALA A 8 -26.74 13.05 15.77
CA ALA A 8 -25.64 13.66 15.04
C ALA A 8 -24.58 14.21 15.99
N ALA A 9 -24.98 14.93 17.05
CA ALA A 9 -24.05 15.47 18.04
C ALA A 9 -23.26 14.38 18.78
N ASN A 10 -23.88 13.27 19.13
CA ASN A 10 -23.23 12.14 19.78
C ASN A 10 -22.20 11.47 18.87
N LEU A 11 -22.53 11.25 17.59
CA LEU A 11 -21.63 10.68 16.61
C LEU A 11 -20.40 11.59 16.37
N PHE A 12 -20.61 12.90 16.19
CA PHE A 12 -19.50 13.85 16.01
C PHE A 12 -18.64 14.01 17.28
N ALA A 13 -19.23 13.83 18.45
CA ALA A 13 -18.53 13.82 19.74
C ALA A 13 -17.85 12.46 20.05
N LEU A 14 -17.94 11.47 19.14
CA LEU A 14 -17.42 10.11 19.31
C LEU A 14 -17.96 9.39 20.56
N LYS A 15 -19.16 9.77 21.03
CA LYS A 15 -19.89 9.09 22.12
C LYS A 15 -20.61 7.84 21.64
N GLU A 16 -20.89 7.78 20.34
CA GLU A 16 -21.47 6.64 19.65
C GLU A 16 -20.66 6.36 18.38
N PHE A 17 -20.58 5.06 17.99
CA PHE A 17 -19.95 4.66 16.74
C PHE A 17 -20.95 4.71 15.59
N GLY A 18 -20.55 5.26 14.46
CA GLY A 18 -21.38 5.29 13.26
C GLY A 18 -20.79 6.17 12.15
N ASN A 19 -21.46 6.15 11.01
CA ASN A 19 -21.00 6.90 9.85
C ASN A 19 -21.32 8.39 10.02
N ILE A 20 -20.26 9.21 9.98
CA ILE A 20 -20.34 10.66 10.20
C ILE A 20 -20.20 11.40 8.87
N TYR A 21 -19.13 11.10 8.14
CA TYR A 21 -18.71 11.87 6.97
C TYR A 21 -18.03 10.97 5.95
N THR A 22 -18.53 10.97 4.70
CA THR A 22 -18.12 10.01 3.65
C THR A 22 -16.63 9.94 3.39
N ARG A 23 -15.89 11.05 3.50
CA ARG A 23 -14.43 11.04 3.33
C ARG A 23 -13.71 10.25 4.43
N ILE A 24 -14.31 10.12 5.62
CA ILE A 24 -13.72 9.40 6.75
C ILE A 24 -14.27 7.97 6.79
N MET A 25 -15.59 7.83 6.64
CA MET A 25 -16.28 6.53 6.69
C MET A 25 -17.59 6.58 5.93
N ASN A 26 -17.85 5.51 5.18
CA ASN A 26 -19.08 5.33 4.40
C ASN A 26 -19.43 3.85 4.34
N PRO A 27 -20.67 3.43 4.55
CA PRO A 27 -21.02 2.01 4.59
C PRO A 27 -20.76 1.27 3.27
N THR A 28 -20.81 1.96 2.13
CA THR A 28 -20.46 1.36 0.84
C THR A 28 -18.97 1.10 0.72
N ASN A 29 -18.12 2.09 1.10
CA ASN A 29 -16.67 1.92 1.13
C ASN A 29 -16.26 0.88 2.17
N ASP A 30 -16.86 0.89 3.37
CA ASP A 30 -16.60 -0.09 4.43
C ASP A 30 -16.86 -1.53 3.97
N ALA A 31 -17.93 -1.76 3.19
CA ALA A 31 -18.22 -3.08 2.62
C ALA A 31 -17.13 -3.52 1.61
N LEU A 32 -16.65 -2.60 0.77
CA LEU A 32 -15.53 -2.85 -0.15
C LEU A 32 -14.24 -3.12 0.62
N GLU A 33 -13.91 -2.26 1.58
CA GLU A 33 -12.67 -2.33 2.37
C GLU A 33 -12.58 -3.63 3.16
N LYS A 34 -13.64 -4.04 3.84
CA LYS A 34 -13.73 -5.33 4.52
C LYS A 34 -13.56 -6.52 3.58
N ARG A 35 -14.12 -6.44 2.38
CA ARG A 35 -13.96 -7.49 1.37
C ARG A 35 -12.52 -7.58 0.87
N LEU A 36 -11.87 -6.45 0.60
CA LEU A 36 -10.48 -6.40 0.13
C LEU A 36 -9.51 -6.89 1.22
N ALA A 37 -9.70 -6.47 2.47
CA ALA A 37 -8.94 -6.97 3.60
C ALA A 37 -9.05 -8.50 3.71
N ALA A 38 -10.26 -9.05 3.62
CA ALA A 38 -10.49 -10.50 3.68
C ALA A 38 -9.85 -11.26 2.51
N ILE A 39 -9.87 -10.71 1.29
CA ILE A 39 -9.24 -11.31 0.10
C ILE A 39 -7.74 -11.41 0.27
N GLU A 40 -7.09 -10.37 0.78
CA GLU A 40 -5.64 -10.34 1.00
C GLU A 40 -5.20 -11.03 2.30
N GLY A 41 -6.13 -11.35 3.20
CA GLY A 41 -5.81 -11.89 4.53
C GLY A 41 -5.27 -10.81 5.48
N GLY A 42 -5.62 -9.55 5.25
CA GLY A 42 -5.21 -8.42 6.06
C GLY A 42 -6.15 -8.08 7.21
N LEU A 43 -5.68 -7.21 8.09
CA LEU A 43 -6.44 -6.74 9.27
C LEU A 43 -7.48 -5.69 8.89
N ALA A 44 -7.10 -4.74 8.04
CA ALA A 44 -7.94 -3.62 7.63
C ALA A 44 -7.56 -3.16 6.22
N CYS A 45 -8.47 -2.42 5.59
CA CYS A 45 -8.24 -1.80 4.28
C CYS A 45 -8.77 -0.37 4.28
N VAL A 46 -8.11 0.49 3.52
CA VAL A 46 -8.61 1.83 3.21
C VAL A 46 -8.65 2.01 1.69
N SER A 47 -9.80 2.48 1.17
CA SER A 47 -9.97 2.81 -0.24
C SER A 47 -9.57 4.27 -0.52
N VAL A 48 -8.93 4.47 -1.67
CA VAL A 48 -8.40 5.78 -2.11
C VAL A 48 -8.70 6.01 -3.59
N GLY A 49 -8.48 7.23 -4.07
CA GLY A 49 -8.88 7.66 -5.40
C GLY A 49 -8.15 6.99 -6.57
N SER A 50 -7.00 6.34 -6.35
CA SER A 50 -6.24 5.65 -7.40
C SER A 50 -5.13 4.76 -6.81
N GLY A 51 -4.59 3.84 -7.62
CA GLY A 51 -3.40 3.07 -7.23
C GLY A 51 -2.19 3.96 -6.94
N GLN A 52 -1.98 5.04 -7.71
CA GLN A 52 -0.90 6.00 -7.44
C GLN A 52 -1.10 6.75 -6.10
N ALA A 53 -2.36 7.04 -5.72
CA ALA A 53 -2.66 7.57 -4.40
C ALA A 53 -2.32 6.54 -3.31
N ALA A 54 -2.63 5.25 -3.52
CA ALA A 54 -2.25 4.18 -2.61
C ALA A 54 -0.73 4.09 -2.43
N SER A 55 0.05 4.10 -3.53
CA SER A 55 1.52 4.12 -3.48
C SER A 55 2.06 5.35 -2.76
N THR A 56 1.48 6.54 -3.03
CA THR A 56 1.90 7.78 -2.36
C THR A 56 1.65 7.70 -0.85
N PHE A 57 0.45 7.31 -0.45
CA PHE A 57 0.09 7.26 0.98
C PHE A 57 0.83 6.17 1.73
N SER A 58 1.10 5.01 1.11
CA SER A 58 1.89 3.96 1.75
C SER A 58 3.30 4.43 2.10
N ILE A 59 3.94 5.22 1.23
CA ILE A 59 5.28 5.76 1.48
C ILE A 59 5.22 6.95 2.46
N THR A 60 4.34 7.94 2.22
CA THR A 60 4.29 9.15 3.03
C THR A 60 3.74 8.92 4.45
N ASN A 61 3.09 7.77 4.69
CA ASN A 61 2.68 7.37 6.03
C ASN A 61 3.87 6.99 6.93
N VAL A 62 4.94 6.45 6.35
CA VAL A 62 6.12 5.97 7.08
C VAL A 62 7.38 6.80 6.85
N CYS A 63 7.46 7.54 5.74
CA CYS A 63 8.59 8.41 5.39
C CYS A 63 8.25 9.88 5.59
N GLN A 64 9.20 10.63 6.12
CA GLN A 64 9.18 12.09 6.16
C GLN A 64 10.37 12.66 5.40
N SER A 65 10.43 14.00 5.26
CA SER A 65 11.56 14.67 4.63
C SER A 65 12.89 14.29 5.31
N GLY A 66 13.87 13.87 4.53
CA GLY A 66 15.16 13.39 4.98
C GLY A 66 15.26 11.87 5.17
N ASP A 67 14.15 11.14 5.10
CA ASP A 67 14.13 9.68 5.08
C ASP A 67 14.35 9.11 3.67
N ASN A 68 14.63 7.82 3.60
CA ASN A 68 14.67 7.06 2.36
C ASN A 68 13.85 5.78 2.45
N PHE A 69 13.54 5.23 1.28
CA PHE A 69 13.01 3.88 1.14
C PHE A 69 13.69 3.17 -0.02
N ILE A 70 13.65 1.84 -0.01
CA ILE A 70 14.23 1.02 -1.06
C ILE A 70 13.12 0.54 -1.97
N SER A 71 13.31 0.62 -3.27
CA SER A 71 12.36 0.12 -4.26
C SER A 71 13.00 -0.86 -5.21
N SER A 72 12.24 -1.85 -5.67
CA SER A 72 12.65 -2.65 -6.83
C SER A 72 12.90 -1.75 -8.04
N THR A 73 13.85 -2.13 -8.91
CA THR A 73 14.02 -1.52 -10.24
C THR A 73 12.87 -1.88 -11.17
N ASP A 74 12.24 -3.02 -10.95
CA ASP A 74 11.16 -3.53 -11.78
C ASP A 74 9.83 -2.99 -11.26
N LEU A 75 9.31 -1.94 -11.90
CA LEU A 75 8.08 -1.24 -11.52
C LEU A 75 7.33 -0.73 -12.74
N TYR A 76 6.05 -0.46 -12.55
CA TYR A 76 5.25 0.33 -13.47
C TYR A 76 5.86 1.73 -13.63
N GLY A 77 5.95 2.21 -14.89
CA GLY A 77 6.61 3.49 -15.21
C GLY A 77 6.05 4.70 -14.46
N GLY A 78 4.73 4.72 -14.17
CA GLY A 78 4.11 5.77 -13.36
C GLY A 78 4.61 5.78 -11.92
N THR A 79 4.88 4.61 -11.34
CA THR A 79 5.44 4.47 -9.99
C THR A 79 6.90 4.92 -9.95
N VAL A 80 7.70 4.58 -10.98
CA VAL A 80 9.07 5.10 -11.13
C VAL A 80 9.08 6.62 -11.17
N ASN A 81 8.17 7.23 -11.95
CA ASN A 81 8.05 8.68 -12.04
C ASN A 81 7.65 9.31 -10.69
N LEU A 82 6.65 8.74 -10.00
CA LEU A 82 6.23 9.17 -8.68
C LEU A 82 7.42 9.20 -7.70
N PHE A 83 8.17 8.10 -7.63
CA PHE A 83 9.28 7.94 -6.68
C PHE A 83 10.47 8.84 -7.01
N THR A 84 10.89 8.84 -8.27
CA THR A 84 12.09 9.55 -8.72
C THR A 84 11.92 11.07 -8.74
N HIS A 85 10.71 11.56 -9.06
CA HIS A 85 10.50 12.99 -9.29
C HIS A 85 9.58 13.63 -8.26
N THR A 86 8.45 13.00 -7.92
CA THR A 86 7.45 13.63 -7.04
C THR A 86 7.84 13.52 -5.58
N LEU A 87 8.17 12.32 -5.07
CA LEU A 87 8.56 12.13 -3.68
C LEU A 87 9.90 12.82 -3.35
N LYS A 88 10.80 12.92 -4.33
CA LYS A 88 12.04 13.69 -4.19
C LYS A 88 11.78 15.16 -3.85
N LYS A 89 10.72 15.76 -4.40
CA LYS A 89 10.33 17.15 -4.06
C LYS A 89 9.82 17.30 -2.63
N LEU A 90 9.38 16.21 -2.02
CA LEU A 90 9.00 16.14 -0.61
C LEU A 90 10.18 15.82 0.31
N GLY A 91 11.40 15.72 -0.24
CA GLY A 91 12.60 15.40 0.50
C GLY A 91 12.75 13.91 0.86
N ILE A 92 11.99 13.02 0.21
CA ILE A 92 12.06 11.57 0.41
C ILE A 92 12.92 10.97 -0.71
N GLU A 93 13.98 10.23 -0.34
CA GLU A 93 14.90 9.58 -1.28
C GLU A 93 14.42 8.17 -1.61
N VAL A 94 14.40 7.81 -2.90
CA VAL A 94 14.27 6.41 -3.33
C VAL A 94 15.63 5.82 -3.67
N ARG A 95 15.88 4.58 -3.25
CA ARG A 95 17.05 3.78 -3.61
C ARG A 95 16.59 2.52 -4.35
N TYR A 96 17.07 2.33 -5.55
CA TYR A 96 16.65 1.21 -6.38
C TYR A 96 17.54 0.00 -6.22
N ALA A 97 16.94 -1.18 -6.04
CA ALA A 97 17.58 -2.48 -5.93
C ALA A 97 17.12 -3.41 -7.06
N ASP A 98 18.05 -4.10 -7.70
CA ASP A 98 17.72 -5.18 -8.65
C ASP A 98 17.15 -6.38 -7.88
N PRO A 99 15.92 -6.83 -8.19
CA PRO A 99 15.27 -7.94 -7.48
C PRO A 99 15.81 -9.33 -7.83
N SER A 100 16.80 -9.42 -8.72
CA SER A 100 17.45 -10.70 -9.07
C SER A 100 18.19 -11.36 -7.89
N ASP A 101 18.64 -10.55 -6.92
CA ASP A 101 19.24 -11.01 -5.67
C ASP A 101 18.64 -10.22 -4.49
N PRO A 102 17.89 -10.87 -3.58
CA PRO A 102 17.34 -10.22 -2.39
C PRO A 102 18.36 -9.45 -1.54
N LYS A 103 19.63 -9.88 -1.53
CA LYS A 103 20.70 -9.20 -0.81
C LYS A 103 20.98 -7.78 -1.33
N ASN A 104 20.57 -7.46 -2.55
CA ASN A 104 20.70 -6.09 -3.08
C ASN A 104 19.86 -5.10 -2.28
N PHE A 105 18.71 -5.54 -1.74
CA PHE A 105 17.90 -4.71 -0.85
C PHE A 105 18.61 -4.48 0.49
N GLU A 106 19.17 -5.53 1.10
CA GLU A 106 19.86 -5.43 2.38
C GLU A 106 21.04 -4.43 2.35
N LYS A 107 21.82 -4.41 1.26
CA LYS A 107 22.96 -3.50 1.07
C LYS A 107 22.59 -2.00 1.09
N LEU A 108 21.32 -1.67 0.81
CA LEU A 108 20.84 -0.29 0.71
C LEU A 108 20.16 0.20 1.98
N ILE A 109 19.93 -0.69 2.96
CA ILE A 109 19.30 -0.33 4.24
C ILE A 109 20.27 0.48 5.10
N ASP A 110 19.78 1.61 5.59
CA ASP A 110 20.46 2.43 6.60
C ASP A 110 19.49 2.92 7.69
N LYS A 111 19.95 3.75 8.60
CA LYS A 111 19.16 4.29 9.73
C LYS A 111 17.97 5.16 9.31
N LYS A 112 17.95 5.64 8.06
CA LYS A 112 16.90 6.48 7.49
C LYS A 112 15.93 5.69 6.63
N THR A 113 16.19 4.41 6.39
CA THR A 113 15.32 3.55 5.58
C THR A 113 14.06 3.21 6.36
N ARG A 114 12.89 3.52 5.79
CA ARG A 114 11.57 3.36 6.44
C ARG A 114 10.75 2.21 5.89
N CYS A 115 10.90 1.86 4.61
CA CYS A 115 10.20 0.74 4.02
C CYS A 115 10.94 0.22 2.78
N ILE A 116 10.51 -0.96 2.31
CA ILE A 116 10.85 -1.52 1.01
C ILE A 116 9.56 -1.56 0.19
N TYR A 117 9.64 -1.24 -1.10
CA TYR A 117 8.51 -1.26 -2.01
C TYR A 117 8.81 -2.12 -3.24
N ALA A 118 7.85 -2.96 -3.65
CA ALA A 118 7.96 -3.74 -4.88
C ALA A 118 6.58 -4.07 -5.46
N GLU A 119 6.56 -4.56 -6.70
CA GLU A 119 5.38 -5.12 -7.36
C GLU A 119 5.48 -6.65 -7.43
N THR A 120 4.38 -7.36 -7.18
CA THR A 120 4.34 -8.84 -7.23
C THR A 120 4.72 -9.36 -8.62
N LEU A 121 4.12 -8.76 -9.65
CA LEU A 121 4.38 -8.98 -11.06
C LEU A 121 4.51 -7.62 -11.75
N PRO A 122 5.73 -7.07 -11.85
CA PRO A 122 5.95 -5.72 -12.36
C PRO A 122 5.65 -5.60 -13.86
N ASN A 123 4.98 -4.53 -14.23
CA ASN A 123 4.74 -4.17 -15.63
C ASN A 123 5.92 -3.33 -16.16
N PRO A 124 6.62 -3.72 -17.24
CA PRO A 124 6.29 -4.78 -18.19
C PRO A 124 7.06 -6.10 -18.01
N TYR A 125 7.99 -6.20 -17.06
CA TYR A 125 8.92 -7.32 -16.98
C TYR A 125 8.29 -8.64 -16.51
N LEU A 126 7.22 -8.59 -15.71
CA LEU A 126 6.49 -9.75 -15.16
C LEU A 126 7.38 -10.76 -14.40
N ARG A 127 8.53 -10.33 -13.91
CA ARG A 127 9.41 -11.15 -13.07
C ARG A 127 8.77 -11.32 -11.70
N VAL A 128 8.58 -12.55 -11.26
CA VAL A 128 8.04 -12.83 -9.92
C VAL A 128 9.00 -12.29 -8.86
N PHE A 129 8.47 -11.43 -7.99
CA PHE A 129 9.27 -10.82 -6.92
C PHE A 129 9.49 -11.81 -5.76
N PRO A 130 10.70 -11.91 -5.18
CA PRO A 130 11.02 -12.81 -4.05
C PRO A 130 10.50 -12.23 -2.73
N ILE A 131 9.17 -12.27 -2.52
CA ILE A 131 8.48 -11.59 -1.41
C ILE A 131 9.02 -12.06 -0.07
N LYS A 132 9.10 -13.38 0.15
CA LYS A 132 9.48 -13.95 1.44
C LYS A 132 10.91 -13.56 1.82
N GLU A 133 11.84 -13.71 0.90
CA GLU A 133 13.26 -13.43 1.14
C GLU A 133 13.50 -11.95 1.47
N VAL A 134 12.86 -11.05 0.71
CA VAL A 134 12.98 -9.60 0.96
C VAL A 134 12.23 -9.20 2.22
N SER A 135 11.08 -9.82 2.52
CA SER A 135 10.38 -9.59 3.78
C SER A 135 11.21 -10.02 5.00
N ASP A 136 11.87 -11.17 4.93
CA ASP A 136 12.74 -11.65 6.01
C ASP A 136 13.91 -10.68 6.26
N ILE A 137 14.49 -10.13 5.19
CA ILE A 137 15.50 -9.06 5.28
C ILE A 137 14.91 -7.82 5.95
N GLY A 138 13.74 -7.38 5.50
CA GLY A 138 13.05 -6.22 6.08
C GLY A 138 12.79 -6.39 7.58
N ARG A 139 12.26 -7.54 8.00
CA ARG A 139 12.01 -7.86 9.42
C ARG A 139 13.27 -7.82 10.27
N LYS A 140 14.38 -8.36 9.78
CA LYS A 140 15.68 -8.33 10.45
C LYS A 140 16.14 -6.90 10.78
N HIS A 141 15.76 -5.93 9.94
CA HIS A 141 16.16 -4.53 10.05
C HIS A 141 15.04 -3.59 10.53
N ASN A 142 13.87 -4.12 10.92
CA ASN A 142 12.66 -3.34 11.26
C ASN A 142 12.22 -2.40 10.13
N VAL A 143 12.27 -2.87 8.88
CA VAL A 143 11.87 -2.15 7.67
C VAL A 143 10.73 -2.91 6.98
N PRO A 144 9.47 -2.42 7.02
CA PRO A 144 8.32 -3.10 6.43
C PRO A 144 8.41 -3.21 4.92
N LEU A 145 7.93 -4.35 4.37
CA LEU A 145 7.75 -4.55 2.94
C LEU A 145 6.34 -4.14 2.52
N ILE A 146 6.24 -3.24 1.56
CA ILE A 146 5.01 -2.79 0.90
C ILE A 146 4.97 -3.42 -0.49
N MET A 147 3.89 -4.15 -0.79
CA MET A 147 3.72 -4.85 -2.07
C MET A 147 2.57 -4.30 -2.88
N ASP A 148 2.83 -3.89 -4.11
CA ASP A 148 1.77 -3.65 -5.08
C ASP A 148 1.38 -4.97 -5.74
N ASN A 149 0.16 -5.44 -5.42
CA ASN A 149 -0.39 -6.70 -5.91
C ASN A 149 -1.42 -6.50 -7.04
N THR A 150 -1.37 -5.37 -7.71
CA THR A 150 -2.34 -5.01 -8.76
C THR A 150 -2.45 -6.05 -9.87
N ALA A 151 -1.34 -6.68 -10.26
CA ALA A 151 -1.30 -7.64 -11.37
C ALA A 151 -1.62 -9.09 -10.96
N ALA A 152 -1.68 -9.39 -9.66
CA ALA A 152 -1.90 -10.76 -9.17
C ALA A 152 -2.95 -10.86 -8.03
N PRO A 153 -4.09 -10.11 -8.07
CA PRO A 153 -5.09 -10.21 -7.03
C PRO A 153 -5.63 -11.65 -6.94
N ILE A 154 -5.85 -12.12 -5.70
CA ILE A 154 -6.33 -13.48 -5.39
C ILE A 154 -5.29 -14.57 -5.66
N ILE A 155 -4.54 -14.47 -6.76
CA ILE A 155 -3.53 -15.47 -7.17
C ILE A 155 -2.35 -15.49 -6.21
N CYS A 156 -1.90 -14.30 -5.78
CA CYS A 156 -0.87 -14.14 -4.77
C CYS A 156 -1.43 -13.34 -3.59
N LYS A 157 -1.07 -13.76 -2.38
CA LYS A 157 -1.39 -13.04 -1.14
C LYS A 157 -0.10 -12.63 -0.44
N PRO A 158 0.45 -11.46 -0.75
CA PRO A 158 1.76 -11.04 -0.24
C PRO A 158 1.86 -11.02 1.29
N ILE A 159 0.74 -10.79 2.01
CA ILE A 159 0.70 -10.81 3.48
C ILE A 159 1.08 -12.20 4.02
N GLU A 160 0.63 -13.28 3.39
CA GLU A 160 0.98 -14.66 3.79
C GLU A 160 2.50 -14.94 3.60
N HIS A 161 3.17 -14.15 2.76
CA HIS A 161 4.61 -14.21 2.52
C HIS A 161 5.41 -13.14 3.26
N GLY A 162 4.75 -12.39 4.16
CA GLY A 162 5.40 -11.48 5.09
C GLY A 162 5.34 -10.00 4.73
N ALA A 163 4.67 -9.61 3.65
CA ALA A 163 4.43 -8.20 3.37
C ALA A 163 3.63 -7.55 4.52
N ALA A 164 4.01 -6.33 4.91
CA ALA A 164 3.33 -5.58 5.94
C ALA A 164 2.10 -4.85 5.40
N VAL A 165 2.20 -4.34 4.18
CA VAL A 165 1.12 -3.63 3.50
C VAL A 165 1.02 -4.14 2.07
N VAL A 166 -0.21 -4.32 1.60
CA VAL A 166 -0.50 -4.61 0.20
C VAL A 166 -1.30 -3.46 -0.39
N ILE A 167 -0.93 -3.02 -1.58
CA ILE A 167 -1.69 -2.02 -2.32
C ILE A 167 -2.24 -2.60 -3.62
N HIS A 168 -3.33 -2.01 -4.10
CA HIS A 168 -3.90 -2.29 -5.41
C HIS A 168 -4.31 -1.02 -6.13
N SER A 169 -4.08 -0.99 -7.43
CA SER A 169 -4.90 -0.17 -8.32
C SER A 169 -6.21 -0.92 -8.60
N LEU A 170 -7.30 -0.49 -7.96
CA LEU A 170 -8.63 -1.05 -8.20
C LEU A 170 -9.12 -0.78 -9.65
N THR A 171 -8.46 0.15 -10.33
CA THR A 171 -8.66 0.50 -11.75
C THR A 171 -8.44 -0.70 -12.69
N LYS A 172 -7.63 -1.68 -12.28
CA LYS A 172 -7.15 -2.79 -13.11
C LYS A 172 -8.01 -4.05 -12.91
N PHE A 173 -7.40 -5.16 -12.51
CA PHE A 173 -8.09 -6.46 -12.44
C PHE A 173 -9.25 -6.51 -11.45
N ILE A 174 -9.17 -5.82 -10.31
CA ILE A 174 -10.27 -5.80 -9.33
C ILE A 174 -11.49 -5.08 -9.89
N GLY A 175 -11.33 -3.92 -10.53
CA GLY A 175 -12.42 -3.25 -11.24
C GLY A 175 -12.87 -4.03 -12.48
N GLY A 176 -11.94 -4.63 -13.21
CA GLY A 176 -12.13 -5.67 -14.20
C GLY A 176 -12.74 -5.27 -15.55
N HIS A 177 -13.36 -4.11 -15.66
CA HIS A 177 -14.17 -3.71 -16.81
C HIS A 177 -13.71 -2.40 -17.47
N GLY A 178 -12.63 -1.79 -17.00
CA GLY A 178 -12.14 -0.50 -17.51
C GLY A 178 -13.08 0.68 -17.27
N THR A 179 -13.98 0.58 -16.28
CA THR A 179 -15.05 1.55 -16.02
C THR A 179 -14.86 2.36 -14.75
N VAL A 180 -13.86 2.03 -13.94
CA VAL A 180 -13.61 2.69 -12.65
C VAL A 180 -12.14 3.07 -12.49
N ILE A 181 -11.91 4.07 -11.65
CA ILE A 181 -10.59 4.43 -11.14
C ILE A 181 -10.64 4.34 -9.62
N GLY A 182 -9.67 3.69 -9.02
CA GLY A 182 -9.56 3.57 -7.57
C GLY A 182 -8.27 2.91 -7.14
N GLY A 183 -8.02 2.95 -5.85
CA GLY A 183 -6.91 2.27 -5.21
C GLY A 183 -7.29 1.80 -3.81
N CYS A 184 -6.47 0.97 -3.21
CA CYS A 184 -6.60 0.63 -1.81
C CYS A 184 -5.24 0.27 -1.20
N LEU A 185 -5.21 0.36 0.14
CA LEU A 185 -4.13 -0.14 0.98
C LEU A 185 -4.72 -1.14 1.94
N VAL A 186 -4.10 -2.30 2.06
CA VAL A 186 -4.47 -3.35 3.02
C VAL A 186 -3.34 -3.50 4.02
N ASP A 187 -3.66 -3.31 5.30
CA ASP A 187 -2.73 -3.53 6.40
C ASP A 187 -2.70 -5.01 6.78
N GLY A 188 -1.52 -5.61 6.81
CA GLY A 188 -1.32 -6.99 7.23
C GLY A 188 -1.45 -7.21 8.74
N GLY A 189 -1.34 -6.15 9.56
CA GLY A 189 -1.36 -6.25 11.02
C GLY A 189 -0.19 -7.07 11.60
N ASN A 190 0.90 -7.22 10.86
CA ASN A 190 1.97 -8.17 11.16
C ASN A 190 3.36 -7.53 11.31
N PHE A 191 3.41 -6.18 11.39
CA PHE A 191 4.66 -5.42 11.48
C PHE A 191 4.62 -4.34 12.56
#